data_b9c14a1243c6693f67a98b8cf61be812
#
_entry.id   b9c14a1243c6693f67a98b8cf61be812
#
_cell.length_a   1.000
_cell.length_b   1.000
_cell.length_c   1.000
_cell.angle_alpha   90.00
_cell.angle_beta   90.00
_cell.angle_gamma   90.00
#
_symmetry.space_group_name_H-M   'P 1'
#
loop_
_entity.id
_entity.type
_entity.pdbx_description
1 polymer ?
#
loop_
_entity_poly.entity_id
_entity_poly.type
_entity_poly.pdbx_seq_one_letter_code
_entity_poly.pdbx_strand_id
1 'polypeptide(L)'
;FLLGGLATAGLVTIYLPLCDGMGHQVSFGIAEELLRLSVRYGMERWNGRTDSAWLTPGREAARQTERFEVRFNAQVFAILCEQLLLENGVTLLYGSTLCAALTEQGRITAVVTENKTGRQAFTARSFVDATGDADLCRAAGAETAEFRQGNVLASWYYELRDGNFDLHMLGFSDV
;
A
#
# COMPACT_ATOMS: atom_id res chain seq x y z
N PHE A 1 10.07 -7.05 1.83
CA PHE A 1 11.25 -6.30 1.86
C PHE A 1 11.17 -4.91 1.21
N LEU A 2 10.01 -4.53 0.68
CA LEU A 2 9.67 -3.18 0.27
C LEU A 2 8.48 -2.70 1.09
N LEU A 3 8.41 -1.40 1.37
CA LEU A 3 7.24 -0.78 1.96
C LEU A 3 6.07 -0.79 0.96
N GLY A 4 4.84 -0.79 1.47
CA GLY A 4 3.63 -0.62 0.68
C GLY A 4 2.95 -1.89 0.19
N GLY A 5 3.48 -3.08 0.46
CA GLY A 5 2.83 -4.37 0.18
C GLY A 5 2.24 -4.46 -1.23
N LEU A 6 0.91 -4.45 -1.35
CA LEU A 6 0.20 -4.51 -2.64
C LEU A 6 0.61 -3.40 -3.60
N ALA A 7 0.77 -2.18 -3.11
CA ALA A 7 1.11 -1.01 -3.93
C ALA A 7 2.53 -1.03 -4.50
N THR A 8 3.41 -1.89 -3.99
CA THR A 8 4.82 -1.94 -4.37
C THR A 8 5.23 -3.34 -4.83
N ALA A 9 5.43 -4.27 -3.90
CA ALA A 9 5.81 -5.64 -4.22
C ALA A 9 4.69 -6.39 -5.00
N GLY A 10 3.44 -6.09 -4.69
CA GLY A 10 2.27 -6.67 -5.37
C GLY A 10 1.92 -6.00 -6.70
N LEU A 11 2.62 -4.91 -7.07
CA LEU A 11 2.44 -4.17 -8.33
C LEU A 11 1.00 -3.67 -8.58
N VAL A 12 0.20 -3.47 -7.55
CA VAL A 12 -1.11 -2.82 -7.67
C VAL A 12 -0.87 -1.30 -7.66
N THR A 13 -0.50 -0.77 -8.82
CA THR A 13 -0.06 0.62 -9.00
C THR A 13 -1.17 1.58 -9.37
N ILE A 14 -2.40 1.23 -9.04
CA ILE A 14 -3.58 2.01 -9.33
C ILE A 14 -4.22 2.43 -8.02
N TYR A 15 -4.44 3.74 -7.85
CA TYR A 15 -5.32 4.23 -6.79
C TYR A 15 -6.78 4.14 -7.25
N LEU A 16 -7.59 3.52 -6.42
CA LEU A 16 -9.03 3.73 -6.48
C LEU A 16 -9.33 5.16 -6.01
N PRO A 17 -10.45 5.76 -6.44
CA PRO A 17 -10.67 7.17 -6.22
C PRO A 17 -10.75 7.51 -4.73
N LEU A 18 -10.14 8.64 -4.35
CA LEU A 18 -10.42 9.27 -3.06
C LEU A 18 -11.77 10.00 -3.07
N CYS A 19 -12.56 9.82 -4.12
CA CYS A 19 -13.83 10.49 -4.40
C CYS A 19 -14.97 9.46 -4.49
N ASP A 20 -16.19 9.93 -4.25
CA ASP A 20 -17.43 9.13 -4.25
C ASP A 20 -17.92 8.69 -5.64
N GLY A 21 -17.20 9.02 -6.69
CA GLY A 21 -17.58 8.79 -8.08
C GLY A 21 -18.56 9.83 -8.65
N MET A 22 -18.97 10.79 -7.86
CA MET A 22 -19.80 11.94 -8.25
C MET A 22 -19.04 13.27 -8.20
N GLY A 23 -17.73 13.20 -7.98
CA GLY A 23 -16.84 14.33 -7.97
C GLY A 23 -16.52 14.91 -6.58
N HIS A 24 -17.08 14.34 -5.53
CA HIS A 24 -16.76 14.78 -4.19
C HIS A 24 -15.65 13.90 -3.60
N GLN A 25 -14.63 14.55 -3.06
CA GLN A 25 -13.59 13.84 -2.33
C GLN A 25 -14.14 13.39 -0.97
N VAL A 26 -13.96 12.11 -0.65
CA VAL A 26 -14.45 11.49 0.59
C VAL A 26 -13.33 10.95 1.48
N SER A 27 -12.12 10.80 0.93
CA SER A 27 -10.92 10.40 1.67
C SER A 27 -9.88 11.50 1.64
N PHE A 28 -9.39 11.87 2.80
CA PHE A 28 -8.48 13.00 3.01
C PHE A 28 -7.27 12.57 3.85
N GLY A 29 -6.39 13.52 4.19
CA GLY A 29 -5.25 13.32 5.08
C GLY A 29 -4.21 12.38 4.47
N ILE A 30 -3.80 11.36 5.22
CA ILE A 30 -2.72 10.43 4.82
C ILE A 30 -3.00 9.78 3.47
N ALA A 31 -4.25 9.45 3.15
CA ALA A 31 -4.61 8.84 1.87
C ALA A 31 -4.28 9.76 0.69
N GLU A 32 -4.62 11.05 0.80
CA GLU A 32 -4.29 12.05 -0.21
C GLU A 32 -2.78 12.34 -0.26
N GLU A 33 -2.13 12.41 0.90
CA GLU A 33 -0.68 12.62 0.98
C GLU A 33 0.09 11.50 0.28
N LEU A 34 -0.28 10.25 0.52
CA LEU A 34 0.32 9.09 -0.14
C LEU A 34 0.04 9.08 -1.65
N LEU A 35 -1.17 9.46 -2.08
CA LEU A 35 -1.47 9.60 -3.51
C LEU A 35 -0.56 10.65 -4.16
N ARG A 36 -0.46 11.83 -3.57
CA ARG A 36 0.39 12.91 -4.08
C ARG A 36 1.87 12.51 -4.08
N LEU A 37 2.32 11.81 -3.04
CA LEU A 37 3.67 11.27 -2.95
C LEU A 37 3.94 10.28 -4.10
N SER A 38 3.02 9.36 -4.35
CA SER A 38 3.18 8.29 -5.35
C SER A 38 3.36 8.81 -6.78
N VAL A 39 2.73 9.94 -7.12
CA VAL A 39 2.78 10.55 -8.46
C VAL A 39 3.76 11.71 -8.56
N ARG A 40 4.50 11.99 -7.49
CA ARG A 40 5.39 13.17 -7.40
C ARG A 40 6.44 13.22 -8.51
N TYR A 41 6.97 12.08 -8.91
CA TYR A 41 8.00 11.97 -9.95
C TYR A 41 7.45 11.41 -11.28
N GLY A 42 6.19 11.67 -11.53
CA GLY A 42 5.49 11.27 -12.73
C GLY A 42 4.58 10.07 -12.53
N MET A 43 3.58 10.01 -13.37
CA MET A 43 2.70 8.87 -13.49
C MET A 43 3.20 7.94 -14.59
N GLU A 44 2.91 6.66 -14.46
CA GLU A 44 2.97 5.76 -15.60
C GLU A 44 1.96 6.21 -16.66
N ARG A 45 2.34 6.10 -17.91
CA ARG A 45 1.47 6.51 -19.01
C ARG A 45 0.19 5.68 -19.04
N TRP A 46 -0.93 6.37 -19.03
CA TRP A 46 -2.25 5.77 -19.18
C TRP A 46 -3.12 6.61 -20.13
N ASN A 47 -3.70 5.97 -21.13
CA ASN A 47 -4.51 6.66 -22.15
C ASN A 47 -3.81 7.91 -22.73
N GLY A 48 -2.49 7.83 -22.92
CA GLY A 48 -1.68 8.93 -23.44
C GLY A 48 -1.32 10.02 -22.44
N ARG A 49 -1.66 9.87 -21.16
CA ARG A 49 -1.43 10.88 -20.12
C ARG A 49 -0.28 10.49 -19.21
N THR A 50 0.52 11.48 -18.84
CA THR A 50 1.68 11.36 -17.95
C THR A 50 1.63 12.37 -16.80
N ASP A 51 0.54 13.12 -16.67
CA ASP A 51 0.34 14.14 -15.64
C ASP A 51 -0.82 13.79 -14.71
N SER A 52 -0.71 14.18 -13.46
CA SER A 52 -1.74 13.96 -12.46
C SER A 52 -2.49 15.24 -12.15
N ALA A 53 -3.82 15.18 -12.18
CA ALA A 53 -4.67 16.28 -11.72
C ALA A 53 -4.47 16.60 -10.21
N TRP A 54 -3.87 15.71 -9.46
CA TRP A 54 -3.57 15.90 -8.05
C TRP A 54 -2.35 16.77 -7.78
N LEU A 55 -1.44 16.88 -8.75
CA LEU A 55 -0.24 17.71 -8.65
C LEU A 55 -0.26 18.93 -9.57
N THR A 56 -1.11 18.93 -10.59
CA THR A 56 -1.14 19.99 -11.61
C THR A 56 -2.05 21.12 -11.15
N PRO A 57 -1.53 22.33 -10.87
CA PRO A 57 -2.34 23.49 -10.52
C PRO A 57 -3.37 23.81 -11.61
N GLY A 58 -4.56 24.22 -11.21
CA GLY A 58 -5.65 24.56 -12.13
C GLY A 58 -6.40 23.37 -12.72
N ARG A 59 -6.05 22.13 -12.33
CA ARG A 59 -6.75 20.92 -12.76
C ARG A 59 -7.64 20.28 -11.70
N GLU A 60 -8.01 21.03 -10.67
CA GLU A 60 -8.83 20.52 -9.57
C GLU A 60 -10.18 19.97 -10.07
N ALA A 61 -10.80 20.63 -11.05
CA ALA A 61 -12.04 20.15 -11.66
C ALA A 61 -11.90 18.81 -12.38
N ALA A 62 -10.70 18.51 -12.91
CA ALA A 62 -10.44 17.23 -13.58
C ALA A 62 -10.47 16.05 -12.60
N ARG A 63 -10.18 16.26 -11.31
CA ARG A 63 -10.28 15.22 -10.27
C ARG A 63 -11.71 14.69 -10.14
N GLN A 64 -12.71 15.49 -10.50
CA GLN A 64 -14.11 15.11 -10.46
C GLN A 64 -14.52 14.23 -11.65
N THR A 65 -13.90 14.43 -12.80
CA THR A 65 -14.20 13.70 -14.03
C THR A 65 -13.23 12.56 -14.27
N GLU A 66 -12.00 12.69 -13.81
CA GLU A 66 -10.99 11.64 -13.85
C GLU A 66 -11.20 10.67 -12.70
N ARG A 67 -12.19 9.88 -12.85
CA ARG A 67 -12.86 9.10 -11.83
C ARG A 67 -11.98 8.12 -11.10
N PHE A 68 -10.89 7.63 -11.69
CA PHE A 68 -10.46 6.34 -11.24
C PHE A 68 -8.98 6.09 -11.13
N GLU A 69 -8.09 6.79 -11.81
CA GLU A 69 -6.80 6.16 -11.94
C GLU A 69 -5.65 7.15 -11.87
N VAL A 70 -5.05 7.15 -10.72
CA VAL A 70 -3.68 7.62 -10.61
C VAL A 70 -2.79 6.40 -10.67
N ARG A 71 -1.94 6.30 -11.66
CA ARG A 71 -0.92 5.27 -11.78
C ARG A 71 0.43 5.82 -11.41
N PHE A 72 1.20 5.01 -10.72
CA PHE A 72 2.49 5.41 -10.16
C PHE A 72 3.52 4.29 -10.34
N ASN A 73 4.80 4.67 -10.33
CA ASN A 73 5.89 3.70 -10.32
C ASN A 73 6.04 3.10 -8.92
N ALA A 74 5.87 1.79 -8.80
CA ALA A 74 5.90 1.05 -7.53
C ALA A 74 7.22 1.19 -6.79
N GLN A 75 8.35 1.12 -7.50
CA GLN A 75 9.69 1.18 -6.90
C GLN A 75 9.99 2.59 -6.40
N VAL A 76 9.66 3.60 -7.19
CA VAL A 76 9.81 5.00 -6.78
C VAL A 76 8.93 5.28 -5.55
N PHE A 77 7.70 4.81 -5.55
CA PHE A 77 6.80 4.98 -4.41
C PHE A 77 7.35 4.32 -3.13
N ALA A 78 7.91 3.10 -3.23
CA ALA A 78 8.54 2.43 -2.09
C ALA A 78 9.68 3.26 -1.49
N ILE A 79 10.55 3.85 -2.33
CA ILE A 79 11.65 4.71 -1.90
C ILE A 79 11.12 5.98 -1.22
N LEU A 80 10.10 6.60 -1.78
CA LEU A 80 9.50 7.81 -1.22
C LEU A 80 8.80 7.56 0.11
N CYS A 81 8.13 6.40 0.25
CA CYS A 81 7.56 5.99 1.53
C CYS A 81 8.63 5.79 2.60
N GLU A 82 9.76 5.17 2.23
CA GLU A 82 10.90 5.00 3.14
C GLU A 82 11.45 6.35 3.59
N GLN A 83 11.69 7.27 2.66
CA GLN A 83 12.15 8.62 2.99
C GLN A 83 11.18 9.34 3.94
N LEU A 84 9.89 9.32 3.63
CA LEU A 84 8.86 9.94 4.46
C LEU A 84 8.87 9.40 5.89
N LEU A 85 8.99 8.09 6.07
CA LEU A 85 9.03 7.47 7.39
C LEU A 85 10.30 7.85 8.16
N LEU A 86 11.46 7.83 7.51
CA LEU A 86 12.74 8.21 8.13
C LEU A 86 12.76 9.69 8.53
N GLU A 87 12.24 10.58 7.69
CA GLU A 87 12.09 12.01 7.98
C GLU A 87 11.18 12.28 9.20
N ASN A 88 10.24 11.37 9.46
CA ASN A 88 9.37 11.42 10.62
C ASN A 88 9.89 10.61 11.83
N GLY A 89 11.15 10.19 11.81
CA GLY A 89 11.79 9.50 12.91
C GLY A 89 11.33 8.06 13.15
N VAL A 90 10.73 7.44 12.15
CA VAL A 90 10.28 6.04 12.23
C VAL A 90 11.47 5.11 12.03
N THR A 91 11.65 4.15 12.93
CA THR A 91 12.64 3.08 12.76
C THR A 91 12.05 1.97 11.88
N LEU A 92 12.72 1.67 10.78
CA LEU A 92 12.33 0.62 9.86
C LEU A 92 13.09 -0.67 10.16
N LEU A 93 12.37 -1.78 10.19
CA LEU A 93 12.93 -3.11 10.44
C LEU A 93 12.59 -4.05 9.29
N TYR A 94 13.40 -4.02 8.25
CA TYR A 94 13.23 -4.88 7.09
C TYR A 94 13.66 -6.32 7.33
N GLY A 95 13.10 -7.23 6.56
CA GLY A 95 13.46 -8.64 6.61
C GLY A 95 13.17 -9.33 7.95
N SER A 96 12.25 -8.77 8.73
CA SER A 96 11.86 -9.27 10.04
C SER A 96 10.48 -9.90 9.97
N THR A 97 10.34 -11.08 10.55
CA THR A 97 9.09 -11.82 10.59
C THR A 97 8.55 -11.83 12.01
N LEU A 98 7.26 -11.56 12.19
CA LEU A 98 6.59 -11.74 13.46
C LEU A 98 6.57 -13.22 13.82
N CYS A 99 7.05 -13.56 15.03
CA CYS A 99 7.10 -14.94 15.52
C CYS A 99 6.15 -15.20 16.69
N ALA A 100 5.92 -14.20 17.54
CA ALA A 100 5.04 -14.32 18.68
C ALA A 100 4.59 -12.95 19.20
N ALA A 101 3.50 -12.95 19.98
CA ALA A 101 3.12 -11.86 20.85
C ALA A 101 3.19 -12.34 22.30
N LEU A 102 3.76 -11.53 23.17
CA LEU A 102 3.71 -11.74 24.61
C LEU A 102 2.52 -10.96 25.16
N THR A 103 1.67 -11.64 25.92
CA THR A 103 0.44 -11.03 26.45
C THR A 103 0.36 -11.21 27.96
N GLU A 104 -0.11 -10.18 28.65
CA GLU A 104 -0.43 -10.20 30.06
C GLU A 104 -1.80 -9.56 30.28
N GLN A 105 -2.67 -10.24 30.98
CA GLN A 105 -4.03 -9.75 31.28
C GLN A 105 -4.80 -9.25 30.04
N GLY A 106 -4.68 -9.94 28.92
CA GLY A 106 -5.35 -9.61 27.66
C GLY A 106 -4.74 -8.41 26.89
N ARG A 107 -3.55 -7.97 27.26
CA ARG A 107 -2.83 -6.89 26.58
C ARG A 107 -1.51 -7.40 26.01
N ILE A 108 -1.16 -6.97 24.81
CA ILE A 108 0.16 -7.24 24.25
C ILE A 108 1.19 -6.40 25.00
N THR A 109 2.22 -7.06 25.56
CA THR A 109 3.34 -6.42 26.25
C THR A 109 4.58 -6.34 25.38
N ALA A 110 4.77 -7.30 24.48
CA ALA A 110 5.85 -7.30 23.51
C ALA A 110 5.47 -8.07 22.24
N VAL A 111 6.10 -7.74 21.15
CA VAL A 111 6.14 -8.55 19.92
C VAL A 111 7.52 -9.16 19.76
N VAL A 112 7.56 -10.40 19.32
CA VAL A 112 8.81 -11.11 19.04
C VAL A 112 8.97 -11.26 17.55
N THR A 113 10.10 -10.81 17.02
CA THR A 113 10.44 -10.94 15.60
C THR A 113 11.73 -11.71 15.43
N GLU A 114 11.92 -12.24 14.25
CA GLU A 114 13.15 -12.92 13.85
C GLU A 114 13.64 -12.39 12.50
N ASN A 115 14.93 -12.16 12.42
CA ASN A 115 15.63 -11.76 11.20
C ASN A 115 17.07 -12.34 11.22
N LYS A 116 17.92 -11.91 10.27
CA LYS A 116 19.30 -12.40 10.18
C LYS A 116 20.19 -12.06 11.39
N THR A 117 19.80 -11.06 12.19
CA THR A 117 20.52 -10.74 13.43
C THR A 117 20.04 -11.53 14.65
N GLY A 118 19.03 -12.36 14.44
CA GLY A 118 18.46 -13.25 15.47
C GLY A 118 17.08 -12.80 15.92
N ARG A 119 16.65 -13.41 17.00
CA ARG A 119 15.34 -13.19 17.62
C ARG A 119 15.38 -11.99 18.56
N GLN A 120 14.44 -11.08 18.41
CA GLN A 120 14.35 -9.84 19.16
C GLN A 120 12.92 -9.62 19.67
N ALA A 121 12.80 -9.01 20.85
CA ALA A 121 11.52 -8.61 21.42
C ALA A 121 11.43 -7.08 21.47
N PHE A 122 10.29 -6.54 21.04
CA PHE A 122 10.00 -5.11 21.05
C PHE A 122 8.83 -4.83 21.96
N THR A 123 9.01 -3.90 22.88
CA THR A 123 7.95 -3.38 23.75
C THR A 123 7.46 -2.05 23.24
N ALA A 124 6.17 -1.76 23.40
CA ALA A 124 5.57 -0.49 23.03
C ALA A 124 4.36 -0.19 23.90
N ARG A 125 3.92 1.06 23.88
CA ARG A 125 2.67 1.47 24.55
C ARG A 125 1.44 1.01 23.77
N SER A 126 1.55 0.88 22.44
CA SER A 126 0.50 0.45 21.54
C SER A 126 1.09 -0.35 20.38
N PHE A 127 0.34 -1.33 19.90
CA PHE A 127 0.70 -2.16 18.77
C PHE A 127 -0.38 -2.04 17.70
N VAL A 128 0.02 -1.93 16.45
CA VAL A 128 -0.87 -1.89 15.29
C VAL A 128 -0.57 -3.10 14.42
N ASP A 129 -1.57 -3.93 14.21
CA ASP A 129 -1.48 -5.04 13.27
C ASP A 129 -1.80 -4.53 11.85
N ALA A 130 -0.79 -4.49 11.02
CA ALA A 130 -0.90 -4.16 9.60
C ALA A 130 -0.27 -5.28 8.73
N THR A 131 -0.30 -6.52 9.22
CA THR A 131 0.30 -7.68 8.54
C THR A 131 -0.45 -8.13 7.29
N GLY A 132 -1.71 -7.71 7.15
CA GLY A 132 -2.60 -8.13 6.06
C GLY A 132 -3.49 -9.30 6.46
N ASP A 133 -2.94 -10.30 7.15
CA ASP A 133 -3.63 -11.53 7.54
C ASP A 133 -3.93 -11.62 9.05
N ALA A 134 -3.86 -10.50 9.77
CA ALA A 134 -4.05 -10.41 11.22
C ALA A 134 -3.10 -11.30 12.03
N ASP A 135 -1.85 -11.42 11.61
CA ASP A 135 -0.86 -12.31 12.23
C ASP A 135 -0.59 -11.95 13.69
N LEU A 136 -0.50 -10.65 14.01
CA LEU A 136 -0.31 -10.19 15.37
C LEU A 136 -1.54 -10.47 16.23
N CYS A 137 -2.73 -10.25 15.70
CA CYS A 137 -3.98 -10.55 16.40
C CYS A 137 -4.06 -12.04 16.75
N ARG A 138 -3.75 -12.91 15.80
CA ARG A 138 -3.71 -14.37 16.00
C ARG A 138 -2.65 -14.77 17.01
N ALA A 139 -1.44 -14.23 16.89
CA ALA A 139 -0.35 -14.49 17.83
C ALA A 139 -0.68 -14.03 19.26
N ALA A 140 -1.50 -13.00 19.40
CA ALA A 140 -1.98 -12.49 20.69
C ALA A 140 -3.19 -13.27 21.25
N GLY A 141 -3.72 -14.26 20.51
CA GLY A 141 -4.87 -15.06 20.93
C GLY A 141 -6.22 -14.33 20.76
N ALA A 142 -6.29 -13.32 19.91
CA ALA A 142 -7.56 -12.67 19.58
C ALA A 142 -8.46 -13.63 18.78
N GLU A 143 -9.75 -13.53 19.01
CA GLU A 143 -10.74 -14.27 18.22
C GLU A 143 -10.72 -13.76 16.76
N THR A 144 -10.54 -14.67 15.82
CA THR A 144 -10.51 -14.37 14.39
C THR A 144 -11.50 -15.27 13.67
N ALA A 145 -12.17 -14.73 12.66
CA ALA A 145 -13.01 -15.52 11.77
C ALA A 145 -12.16 -16.13 10.65
N GLU A 146 -12.46 -17.39 10.30
CA GLU A 146 -11.92 -17.96 9.09
C GLU A 146 -12.66 -17.37 7.89
N PHE A 147 -11.90 -16.72 7.00
CA PHE A 147 -12.43 -16.26 5.73
C PHE A 147 -12.19 -17.35 4.67
N ARG A 148 -13.28 -17.92 4.18
CA ARG A 148 -13.24 -18.83 3.03
C ARG A 148 -13.56 -18.04 1.78
N GLN A 149 -12.53 -17.64 1.09
CA GLN A 149 -12.66 -17.01 -0.22
C GLN A 149 -12.52 -18.09 -1.31
N GLY A 150 -13.38 -18.02 -2.34
CA GLY A 150 -13.10 -18.66 -3.62
C GLY A 150 -11.88 -18.00 -4.26
N ASN A 151 -11.16 -18.71 -5.08
CA ASN A 151 -10.03 -18.14 -5.79
C ASN A 151 -10.53 -17.13 -6.82
N VAL A 152 -10.01 -15.90 -6.74
CA VAL A 152 -10.22 -14.88 -7.78
C VAL A 152 -8.87 -14.59 -8.40
N LEU A 153 -8.76 -14.80 -9.70
CA LEU A 153 -7.58 -14.41 -10.45
C LEU A 153 -7.78 -13.00 -11.00
N ALA A 154 -6.95 -12.07 -10.57
CA ALA A 154 -6.78 -10.78 -11.21
C ALA A 154 -5.42 -10.74 -11.88
N SER A 155 -5.37 -10.40 -13.15
CA SER A 155 -4.12 -10.41 -13.90
C SER A 155 -3.97 -9.17 -14.77
N TRP A 156 -2.76 -8.68 -14.80
CA TRP A 156 -2.33 -7.59 -15.68
C TRP A 156 -0.88 -7.80 -16.07
N TYR A 157 -0.46 -7.14 -17.16
CA TYR A 157 0.93 -7.14 -17.61
C TYR A 157 1.33 -5.77 -18.14
N TYR A 158 2.62 -5.50 -18.12
CA TYR A 158 3.21 -4.34 -18.74
C TYR A 158 3.76 -4.70 -20.11
N GLU A 159 3.47 -3.87 -21.09
CA GLU A 159 4.07 -3.93 -22.41
C GLU A 159 5.03 -2.75 -22.59
N LEU A 160 6.24 -3.02 -23.03
CA LEU A 160 7.17 -1.99 -23.49
C LEU A 160 7.06 -1.87 -25.01
N ARG A 161 6.49 -0.77 -25.48
CA ARG A 161 6.36 -0.48 -26.90
C ARG A 161 6.88 0.93 -27.19
N ASP A 162 7.82 1.06 -28.14
CA ASP A 162 8.41 2.33 -28.57
C ASP A 162 8.94 3.20 -27.40
N GLY A 163 9.52 2.55 -26.38
CA GLY A 163 10.06 3.20 -25.20
C GLY A 163 9.01 3.61 -24.15
N ASN A 164 7.76 3.26 -24.33
CA ASN A 164 6.68 3.50 -23.38
C ASN A 164 6.26 2.21 -22.69
N PHE A 165 5.97 2.30 -21.40
CA PHE A 165 5.33 1.23 -20.64
C PHE A 165 3.82 1.43 -20.64
N ASP A 166 3.11 0.46 -21.16
CA ASP A 166 1.65 0.41 -21.15
C ASP A 166 1.19 -0.75 -20.27
N LEU A 167 0.24 -0.51 -19.38
CA LEU A 167 -0.37 -1.53 -18.55
C LEU A 167 -1.65 -2.05 -19.20
N HIS A 168 -1.72 -3.35 -19.34
CA HIS A 168 -2.89 -4.06 -19.85
C HIS A 168 -3.53 -4.90 -18.75
N MET A 169 -4.84 -4.79 -18.58
CA MET A 169 -5.60 -5.65 -17.70
C MET A 169 -6.17 -6.83 -18.48
N LEU A 170 -5.92 -8.04 -17.98
CA LEU A 170 -6.57 -9.27 -18.50
C LEU A 170 -7.92 -9.53 -17.86
N GLY A 171 -8.25 -8.82 -16.79
CA GLY A 171 -9.52 -8.90 -16.09
C GLY A 171 -9.48 -9.73 -14.81
N PHE A 172 -10.66 -10.06 -14.32
CA PHE A 172 -10.89 -10.90 -13.14
C PHE A 172 -11.59 -12.17 -13.59
N SER A 173 -11.19 -13.29 -13.02
CA SER A 173 -11.83 -14.59 -13.26
C SER A 173 -11.94 -15.35 -11.95
N ASP A 174 -13.07 -15.99 -11.73
CA ASP A 174 -13.23 -17.00 -10.68
C ASP A 174 -12.54 -18.29 -11.11
N VAL A 175 -11.73 -18.86 -10.23
CA VAL A 175 -10.95 -20.08 -10.48
C VAL A 175 -11.32 -21.16 -9.48
#